data_91d8404bee328ccac344f16ae880ab34
#
_entry.id   91d8404bee328ccac344f16ae880ab34
#
_cell.length_a   1.000
_cell.length_b   1.000
_cell.length_c   1.000
_cell.angle_alpha   90.00
_cell.angle_beta   90.00
_cell.angle_gamma   90.00
#
_symmetry.space_group_name_H-M   'P 1'
#
loop_
_entity.id
_entity.type
_entity.pdbx_description
1 polymer ?
#
loop_
_entity_poly.entity_id
_entity_poly.type
_entity_poly.pdbx_seq_one_letter_code
_entity_poly.pdbx_strand_id
1 'polypeptide(L)'
;MSTDLDFYKWFETIAVKLGYREISFRKIFEYLDNLPTPIIIVETGSLREEGNFLSDGQSTLLFDKYTQFRGDNSKVYTVDINPNVTNICKQTVSDKVEIITGDSVKYLNSFSKSLIKSNKQLSMLYLDSYDVDFKYPFPSAAHHLKELTSSIRMLQKNSLVVIDDAPANIPSNSSILKTNKIFRCKCKIKNISKSTVGGKGLLINEYAVQIGAKLLFSHYQTGWNEFNN
;
A
#
# COMPACT_ATOMS: atom_id res chain seq x y z
N MET A 1 15.19 -2.85 -21.73
CA MET A 1 14.30 -4.00 -21.92
C MET A 1 14.69 -5.29 -21.15
N SER A 2 15.84 -5.42 -20.48
CA SER A 2 16.22 -6.64 -19.73
C SER A 2 15.89 -6.63 -18.24
N THR A 3 15.70 -5.46 -17.64
CA THR A 3 15.58 -5.27 -16.19
C THR A 3 14.22 -5.69 -15.63
N ASP A 4 13.12 -5.47 -16.35
CA ASP A 4 11.77 -5.83 -15.87
C ASP A 4 11.60 -7.36 -15.80
N LEU A 5 12.17 -8.09 -16.77
CA LEU A 5 12.11 -9.55 -16.77
C LEU A 5 12.82 -10.18 -15.57
N ASP A 6 13.89 -9.54 -15.07
CA ASP A 6 14.68 -10.03 -13.95
C ASP A 6 13.98 -9.79 -12.60
N PHE A 7 13.24 -8.66 -12.45
CA PHE A 7 12.40 -8.44 -11.28
C PHE A 7 11.33 -9.52 -11.15
N TYR A 8 10.57 -9.81 -12.20
CA TYR A 8 9.51 -10.82 -12.16
C TYR A 8 10.05 -12.23 -11.91
N LYS A 9 11.22 -12.59 -12.45
CA LYS A 9 11.87 -13.86 -12.11
C LYS A 9 12.17 -13.94 -10.60
N TRP A 10 12.70 -12.87 -10.00
CA TRP A 10 12.92 -12.83 -8.57
C TRP A 10 11.59 -12.88 -7.81
N PHE A 11 10.60 -12.09 -8.21
CA PHE A 11 9.28 -12.04 -7.58
C PHE A 11 8.61 -13.41 -7.52
N GLU A 12 8.67 -14.20 -8.60
CA GLU A 12 8.12 -15.56 -8.63
C GLU A 12 8.74 -16.48 -7.57
N THR A 13 9.98 -16.25 -7.17
CA THR A 13 10.63 -17.08 -6.12
C THR A 13 10.04 -16.85 -4.73
N ILE A 14 9.39 -15.71 -4.52
CA ILE A 14 8.82 -15.35 -3.21
C ILE A 14 7.30 -15.19 -3.24
N ALA A 15 6.68 -15.11 -4.39
CA ALA A 15 5.28 -14.80 -4.58
C ALA A 15 4.34 -15.68 -3.74
N VAL A 16 4.58 -17.00 -3.75
CA VAL A 16 3.80 -17.97 -2.97
C VAL A 16 3.85 -17.69 -1.45
N LYS A 17 4.93 -17.09 -0.95
CA LYS A 17 5.09 -16.75 0.47
C LYS A 17 4.22 -15.56 0.88
N LEU A 18 3.78 -14.72 -0.04
CA LEU A 18 2.95 -13.55 0.21
C LEU A 18 1.48 -13.89 0.52
N GLY A 19 1.10 -15.14 0.29
CA GLY A 19 -0.26 -15.62 0.57
C GLY A 19 -1.32 -14.77 -0.15
N TYR A 20 -2.23 -14.16 0.60
CA TYR A 20 -3.33 -13.36 0.03
C TYR A 20 -2.88 -12.06 -0.65
N ARG A 21 -1.67 -11.57 -0.36
CA ARG A 21 -1.12 -10.35 -0.96
C ARG A 21 -0.51 -10.57 -2.34
N GLU A 22 -0.22 -11.83 -2.73
CA GLU A 22 0.43 -12.14 -4.00
C GLU A 22 -0.27 -11.47 -5.20
N ILE A 23 -1.58 -11.68 -5.33
CA ILE A 23 -2.35 -11.18 -6.47
C ILE A 23 -2.33 -9.65 -6.54
N SER A 24 -2.48 -8.99 -5.41
CA SER A 24 -2.49 -7.53 -5.36
C SER A 24 -1.11 -6.93 -5.59
N PHE A 25 -0.02 -7.51 -5.07
CA PHE A 25 1.33 -7.06 -5.39
C PHE A 25 1.65 -7.21 -6.89
N ARG A 26 1.24 -8.30 -7.51
CA ARG A 26 1.39 -8.49 -8.95
C ARG A 26 0.70 -7.36 -9.73
N LYS A 27 -0.54 -7.02 -9.37
CA LYS A 27 -1.28 -5.90 -9.97
C LYS A 27 -0.64 -4.53 -9.70
N ILE A 28 -0.04 -4.33 -8.52
CA ILE A 28 0.71 -3.12 -8.19
C ILE A 28 1.89 -2.95 -9.16
N PHE A 29 2.73 -3.99 -9.32
CA PHE A 29 3.90 -3.90 -10.18
C PHE A 29 3.53 -3.77 -11.66
N GLU A 30 2.54 -4.54 -12.14
CA GLU A 30 1.98 -4.38 -13.49
C GLU A 30 1.48 -2.94 -13.75
N TYR A 31 0.87 -2.30 -12.76
CA TYR A 31 0.43 -0.92 -12.88
C TYR A 31 1.62 0.05 -12.94
N LEU A 32 2.60 -0.11 -12.03
CA LEU A 32 3.79 0.73 -11.97
C LEU A 32 4.65 0.65 -13.24
N ASP A 33 4.70 -0.51 -13.90
CA ASP A 33 5.43 -0.70 -15.18
C ASP A 33 4.88 0.17 -16.31
N ASN A 34 3.59 0.53 -16.24
CA ASN A 34 2.95 1.40 -17.22
C ASN A 34 3.06 2.91 -16.90
N LEU A 35 3.71 3.27 -15.79
CA LEU A 35 3.90 4.66 -15.41
C LEU A 35 5.24 5.21 -15.93
N PRO A 36 5.33 6.54 -16.17
CA PRO A 36 6.57 7.16 -16.55
C PRO A 36 7.62 7.08 -15.43
N THR A 37 8.89 6.96 -15.83
CA THR A 37 10.05 6.96 -14.92
C THR A 37 10.53 8.38 -14.61
N PRO A 38 11.16 8.61 -13.46
CA PRO A 38 11.40 7.64 -12.38
C PRO A 38 10.15 7.35 -11.54
N ILE A 39 10.04 6.13 -11.00
CA ILE A 39 8.99 5.73 -10.08
C ILE A 39 9.29 6.27 -8.68
N ILE A 40 8.35 6.99 -8.09
CA ILE A 40 8.41 7.46 -6.70
C ILE A 40 7.30 6.77 -5.90
N ILE A 41 7.71 5.99 -4.91
CA ILE A 41 6.81 5.27 -4.00
C ILE A 41 6.93 5.90 -2.62
N VAL A 42 5.80 6.18 -1.98
CA VAL A 42 5.73 6.56 -0.57
C VAL A 42 4.92 5.51 0.18
N GLU A 43 5.49 4.99 1.24
CA GLU A 43 4.91 3.97 2.10
C GLU A 43 4.78 4.49 3.52
N THR A 44 3.68 4.15 4.20
CA THR A 44 3.52 4.32 5.65
C THR A 44 3.44 2.96 6.32
N GLY A 45 4.19 2.78 7.42
CA GLY A 45 4.52 1.47 7.97
C GLY A 45 5.72 0.87 7.23
N SER A 46 6.79 0.56 7.95
CA SER A 46 8.00 0.00 7.37
C SER A 46 8.12 -1.49 7.70
N LEU A 47 9.00 -2.20 6.98
CA LEU A 47 9.34 -3.59 7.26
C LEU A 47 9.74 -3.78 8.72
N ARG A 48 9.03 -4.66 9.44
CA ARG A 48 9.19 -4.92 10.88
C ARG A 48 10.01 -6.15 11.19
N GLU A 49 9.96 -7.16 10.33
CA GLU A 49 10.61 -8.44 10.55
C GLU A 49 11.06 -9.04 9.22
N GLU A 50 12.37 -9.19 9.03
CA GLU A 50 12.92 -9.77 7.82
C GLU A 50 12.45 -11.22 7.61
N GLY A 51 12.00 -11.55 6.39
CA GLY A 51 11.58 -12.90 6.03
C GLY A 51 10.17 -13.28 6.46
N ASN A 52 9.44 -12.43 7.19
CA ASN A 52 8.06 -12.68 7.59
C ASN A 52 7.06 -12.28 6.49
N PHE A 53 7.09 -12.96 5.35
CA PHE A 53 6.25 -12.64 4.19
C PHE A 53 4.76 -12.80 4.42
N LEU A 54 4.35 -13.76 5.25
CA LEU A 54 2.93 -14.11 5.40
C LEU A 54 2.18 -13.10 6.26
N SER A 55 2.76 -12.64 7.37
CA SER A 55 2.08 -11.73 8.30
C SER A 55 2.45 -10.27 8.09
N ASP A 56 3.74 -9.98 7.85
CA ASP A 56 4.24 -8.62 7.64
C ASP A 56 4.16 -8.14 6.18
N GLY A 57 4.00 -9.06 5.22
CA GLY A 57 3.85 -8.77 3.79
C GLY A 57 5.13 -8.31 3.09
N GLN A 58 6.11 -7.80 3.80
CA GLN A 58 7.43 -7.35 3.30
C GLN A 58 7.35 -6.29 2.20
N SER A 59 6.34 -5.42 2.25
CA SER A 59 6.09 -4.40 1.20
C SER A 59 7.32 -3.54 0.92
N THR A 60 7.99 -3.01 1.96
CA THR A 60 9.21 -2.20 1.79
C THR A 60 10.31 -2.95 1.03
N LEU A 61 10.52 -4.24 1.34
CA LEU A 61 11.51 -5.08 0.63
C LEU A 61 11.11 -5.30 -0.83
N LEU A 62 9.83 -5.52 -1.10
CA LEU A 62 9.31 -5.70 -2.46
C LEU A 62 9.52 -4.45 -3.30
N PHE A 63 9.22 -3.26 -2.75
CA PHE A 63 9.40 -1.97 -3.43
C PHE A 63 10.88 -1.64 -3.61
N ASP A 64 11.73 -1.96 -2.63
CA ASP A 64 13.18 -1.84 -2.75
C ASP A 64 13.71 -2.67 -3.92
N LYS A 65 13.36 -3.97 -3.98
CA LYS A 65 13.78 -4.85 -5.07
C LYS A 65 13.26 -4.37 -6.42
N TYR A 66 12.00 -3.95 -6.49
CA TYR A 66 11.43 -3.39 -7.71
C TYR A 66 12.24 -2.18 -8.22
N THR A 67 12.57 -1.22 -7.35
CA THR A 67 13.35 -0.04 -7.74
C THR A 67 14.81 -0.35 -8.05
N GLN A 68 15.42 -1.35 -7.39
CA GLN A 68 16.76 -1.83 -7.71
C GLN A 68 16.83 -2.41 -9.14
N PHE A 69 15.91 -3.31 -9.47
CA PHE A 69 15.89 -3.96 -10.79
C PHE A 69 15.61 -2.99 -11.93
N ARG A 70 14.89 -1.89 -11.69
CA ARG A 70 14.72 -0.85 -12.70
C ARG A 70 16.03 -0.14 -13.07
N GLY A 71 16.97 -0.02 -12.15
CA GLY A 71 18.28 0.57 -12.39
C GLY A 71 18.27 2.07 -12.71
N ASP A 72 17.09 2.73 -12.64
CA ASP A 72 16.92 4.17 -12.86
C ASP A 72 16.92 4.96 -11.54
N ASN A 73 16.53 6.24 -11.58
CA ASN A 73 16.44 7.11 -10.41
C ASN A 73 15.17 6.91 -9.57
N SER A 74 14.51 5.77 -9.71
CA SER A 74 13.35 5.40 -8.89
C SER A 74 13.73 5.30 -7.42
N LYS A 75 12.81 5.72 -6.52
CA LYS A 75 13.04 5.81 -5.08
C LYS A 75 11.81 5.36 -4.30
N VAL A 76 12.07 4.79 -3.14
CA VAL A 76 11.07 4.48 -2.11
C VAL A 76 11.31 5.38 -0.90
N TYR A 77 10.25 5.90 -0.34
CA TYR A 77 10.25 6.63 0.93
C TYR A 77 9.33 5.88 1.88
N THR A 78 9.85 5.41 3.00
CA THR A 78 9.05 4.69 4.00
C THR A 78 9.13 5.39 5.34
N VAL A 79 7.99 5.49 6.05
CA VAL A 79 7.92 6.15 7.35
C VAL A 79 7.25 5.23 8.37
N ASP A 80 7.90 5.09 9.53
CA ASP A 80 7.35 4.39 10.69
C ASP A 80 7.61 5.19 11.97
N ILE A 81 6.67 5.13 12.91
CA ILE A 81 6.80 5.85 14.19
C ILE A 81 7.79 5.16 15.13
N ASN A 82 8.02 3.86 14.96
CA ASN A 82 8.84 3.05 15.84
C ASN A 82 10.32 3.02 15.39
N PRO A 83 11.27 3.58 16.16
CA PRO A 83 12.68 3.57 15.80
C PRO A 83 13.30 2.17 15.69
N ASN A 84 12.77 1.18 16.41
CA ASN A 84 13.27 -0.20 16.29
C ASN A 84 12.90 -0.78 14.92
N VAL A 85 11.68 -0.51 14.43
CA VAL A 85 11.23 -0.92 13.10
C VAL A 85 12.08 -0.27 12.01
N THR A 86 12.28 1.04 12.09
CA THR A 86 13.11 1.74 11.10
C THR A 86 14.57 1.29 11.11
N ASN A 87 15.11 0.88 12.26
CA ASN A 87 16.45 0.31 12.36
C ASN A 87 16.54 -1.08 11.69
N ILE A 88 15.53 -1.95 11.89
CA ILE A 88 15.46 -3.26 11.21
C ILE A 88 15.34 -3.04 9.70
N CYS A 89 14.43 -2.18 9.28
CA CYS A 89 14.25 -1.84 7.87
C CYS A 89 15.56 -1.38 7.23
N LYS A 90 16.31 -0.48 7.90
CA LYS A 90 17.59 0.04 7.40
C LYS A 90 18.67 -1.04 7.20
N GLN A 91 18.63 -2.12 7.97
CA GLN A 91 19.56 -3.23 7.82
C GLN A 91 19.18 -4.17 6.66
N THR A 92 17.94 -4.12 6.21
CA THR A 92 17.36 -5.09 5.26
C THR A 92 17.30 -4.56 3.83
N VAL A 93 17.10 -3.24 3.65
CA VAL A 93 16.89 -2.64 2.33
C VAL A 93 18.10 -1.87 1.82
N SER A 94 18.09 -1.55 0.52
CA SER A 94 19.19 -0.82 -0.14
C SER A 94 19.08 0.70 0.02
N ASP A 95 20.02 1.43 -0.58
CA ASP A 95 20.03 2.89 -0.69
C ASP A 95 18.92 3.47 -1.60
N LYS A 96 18.17 2.61 -2.28
CA LYS A 96 16.95 3.01 -3.01
C LYS A 96 15.83 3.42 -2.06
N VAL A 97 15.88 3.01 -0.79
CA VAL A 97 14.87 3.31 0.22
C VAL A 97 15.37 4.38 1.18
N GLU A 98 14.66 5.50 1.23
CA GLU A 98 14.83 6.53 2.26
C GLU A 98 13.87 6.22 3.43
N ILE A 99 14.45 6.02 4.62
CA ILE A 99 13.72 5.55 5.81
C ILE A 99 13.60 6.70 6.80
N ILE A 100 12.36 6.97 7.21
CA ILE A 100 12.03 8.06 8.12
C ILE A 100 11.44 7.50 9.41
N THR A 101 11.99 7.93 10.55
CA THR A 101 11.36 7.68 11.87
C THR A 101 10.49 8.86 12.24
N GLY A 102 9.16 8.66 12.34
CA GLY A 102 8.25 9.74 12.69
C GLY A 102 6.78 9.46 12.44
N ASP A 103 5.96 10.44 12.77
CA ASP A 103 4.51 10.41 12.52
C ASP A 103 4.23 10.49 11.02
N SER A 104 3.52 9.50 10.49
CA SER A 104 3.24 9.36 9.05
C SER A 104 2.41 10.53 8.49
N VAL A 105 1.41 11.00 9.22
CA VAL A 105 0.56 12.13 8.79
C VAL A 105 1.36 13.42 8.66
N LYS A 106 2.25 13.71 9.64
CA LYS A 106 3.13 14.88 9.61
C LYS A 106 4.14 14.76 8.47
N TYR A 107 4.73 13.58 8.31
CA TYR A 107 5.67 13.31 7.23
C TYR A 107 5.02 13.53 5.86
N LEU A 108 3.88 12.90 5.60
CA LEU A 108 3.16 13.01 4.34
C LEU A 108 2.79 14.45 4.00
N ASN A 109 2.37 15.24 4.99
CA ASN A 109 2.08 16.67 4.77
C ASN A 109 3.32 17.46 4.34
N SER A 110 4.47 17.25 4.99
CA SER A 110 5.72 17.92 4.64
C SER A 110 6.30 17.42 3.30
N PHE A 111 6.26 16.12 3.08
CA PHE A 111 6.71 15.48 1.84
C PHE A 111 5.88 15.95 0.64
N SER A 112 4.55 16.03 0.79
CA SER A 112 3.65 16.56 -0.25
C SER A 112 4.07 17.95 -0.71
N LYS A 113 4.38 18.86 0.23
CA LYS A 113 4.85 20.21 -0.09
C LYS A 113 6.18 20.21 -0.84
N SER A 114 7.11 19.36 -0.41
CA SER A 114 8.43 19.22 -1.04
C SER A 114 8.34 18.65 -2.46
N LEU A 115 7.52 17.60 -2.63
CA LEU A 115 7.34 16.94 -3.92
C LEU A 115 6.74 17.90 -4.96
N ILE A 116 5.69 18.63 -4.58
CA ILE A 116 5.05 19.64 -5.44
C ILE A 116 6.06 20.73 -5.82
N LYS A 117 6.83 21.24 -4.85
CA LYS A 117 7.84 22.27 -5.10
C LYS A 117 8.93 21.80 -6.07
N SER A 118 9.27 20.52 -6.04
CA SER A 118 10.28 19.93 -6.95
C SER A 118 9.71 19.53 -8.31
N ASN A 119 8.43 19.73 -8.56
CA ASN A 119 7.71 19.31 -9.77
C ASN A 119 7.87 17.82 -10.09
N LYS A 120 7.98 16.98 -9.04
CA LYS A 120 8.05 15.53 -9.17
C LYS A 120 6.67 14.93 -9.00
N GLN A 121 6.46 13.76 -9.62
CA GLN A 121 5.20 13.06 -9.59
C GLN A 121 5.28 11.87 -8.64
N LEU A 122 4.26 11.68 -7.81
CA LEU A 122 4.10 10.48 -7.01
C LEU A 122 3.51 9.36 -7.87
N SER A 123 4.23 8.25 -7.97
CA SER A 123 3.74 7.07 -8.70
C SER A 123 2.79 6.24 -7.84
N MET A 124 3.14 6.03 -6.55
CA MET A 124 2.33 5.25 -5.62
C MET A 124 2.39 5.77 -4.20
N LEU A 125 1.22 5.80 -3.54
CA LEU A 125 1.05 5.92 -2.10
C LEU A 125 0.56 4.58 -1.55
N TYR A 126 1.36 3.94 -0.69
CA TYR A 126 1.03 2.68 -0.04
C TYR A 126 0.84 2.91 1.46
N LEU A 127 -0.35 2.62 1.99
CA LEU A 127 -0.74 2.93 3.36
C LEU A 127 -0.90 1.66 4.19
N ASP A 128 -0.03 1.51 5.21
CA ASP A 128 0.02 0.32 6.08
C ASP A 128 0.49 0.63 7.52
N SER A 129 0.41 1.87 7.99
CA SER A 129 1.07 2.31 9.24
C SER A 129 0.43 1.84 10.53
N TYR A 130 -0.88 1.81 10.61
CA TYR A 130 -1.65 1.55 11.84
C TYR A 130 -2.27 0.17 11.79
N ASP A 131 -1.93 -0.71 12.76
CA ASP A 131 -2.47 -2.07 12.81
C ASP A 131 -4.00 -2.08 12.88
N VAL A 132 -4.61 -3.05 12.21
CA VAL A 132 -6.06 -3.18 12.13
C VAL A 132 -6.58 -4.24 13.11
N ASP A 133 -7.60 -3.87 13.89
CA ASP A 133 -8.53 -4.84 14.47
C ASP A 133 -9.72 -4.98 13.51
N PHE A 134 -9.82 -6.11 12.82
CA PHE A 134 -10.92 -6.35 11.86
C PHE A 134 -12.31 -6.38 12.52
N LYS A 135 -12.39 -6.55 13.83
CA LYS A 135 -13.63 -6.46 14.58
C LYS A 135 -14.03 -5.01 14.85
N TYR A 136 -13.03 -4.13 15.01
CA TYR A 136 -13.20 -2.71 15.29
C TYR A 136 -12.28 -1.85 14.37
N PRO A 137 -12.52 -1.83 13.05
CA PRO A 137 -11.56 -1.26 12.10
C PRO A 137 -11.48 0.26 12.10
N PHE A 138 -12.46 0.95 12.70
CA PHE A 138 -12.57 2.42 12.59
C PHE A 138 -11.34 3.22 13.04
N PRO A 139 -10.63 2.90 14.13
CA PRO A 139 -9.44 3.65 14.52
C PRO A 139 -8.36 3.61 13.43
N SER A 140 -8.09 2.42 12.88
CA SER A 140 -7.14 2.23 11.79
C SER A 140 -7.64 2.90 10.51
N ALA A 141 -8.87 2.68 10.10
CA ALA A 141 -9.46 3.30 8.92
C ALA A 141 -9.44 4.84 8.98
N ALA A 142 -9.71 5.42 10.16
CA ALA A 142 -9.64 6.87 10.35
C ALA A 142 -8.21 7.39 10.26
N HIS A 143 -7.22 6.64 10.75
CA HIS A 143 -5.81 7.00 10.62
C HIS A 143 -5.39 7.03 9.14
N HIS A 144 -5.70 5.98 8.38
CA HIS A 144 -5.38 5.92 6.95
C HIS A 144 -6.10 6.98 6.12
N LEU A 145 -7.33 7.38 6.49
CA LEU A 145 -7.99 8.52 5.87
C LEU A 145 -7.26 9.85 6.15
N LYS A 146 -6.68 10.04 7.35
CA LYS A 146 -5.84 11.21 7.65
C LYS A 146 -4.56 11.20 6.80
N GLU A 147 -3.93 10.04 6.62
CA GLU A 147 -2.76 9.89 5.76
C GLU A 147 -3.10 10.24 4.31
N LEU A 148 -4.17 9.68 3.76
CA LEU A 148 -4.63 10.01 2.41
C LEU A 148 -4.90 11.51 2.25
N THR A 149 -5.65 12.12 3.16
CA THR A 149 -5.98 13.56 3.06
C THR A 149 -4.77 14.46 3.20
N SER A 150 -3.76 14.06 3.98
CA SER A 150 -2.47 14.77 4.07
C SER A 150 -1.65 14.68 2.77
N SER A 151 -1.91 13.67 1.96
CA SER A 151 -1.20 13.37 0.72
C SER A 151 -1.92 13.86 -0.53
N ILE A 152 -3.20 14.23 -0.44
CA ILE A 152 -4.08 14.39 -1.59
C ILE A 152 -3.55 15.37 -2.64
N ARG A 153 -2.84 16.43 -2.20
CA ARG A 153 -2.29 17.45 -3.09
C ARG A 153 -1.14 16.97 -3.96
N MET A 154 -0.44 15.90 -3.55
CA MET A 154 0.66 15.32 -4.34
C MET A 154 0.21 14.20 -5.28
N LEU A 155 -1.03 13.70 -5.10
CA LEU A 155 -1.60 12.70 -5.99
C LEU A 155 -1.94 13.32 -7.33
N GLN A 156 -1.63 12.59 -8.38
CA GLN A 156 -2.00 12.93 -9.74
C GLN A 156 -3.02 11.92 -10.27
N LYS A 157 -3.60 12.18 -11.42
CA LYS A 157 -4.60 11.29 -12.03
C LYS A 157 -4.15 9.82 -12.07
N ASN A 158 -2.87 9.60 -12.38
CA ASN A 158 -2.30 8.25 -12.49
C ASN A 158 -1.56 7.79 -11.23
N SER A 159 -1.60 8.54 -10.12
CA SER A 159 -1.02 8.06 -8.87
C SER A 159 -1.84 6.90 -8.34
N LEU A 160 -1.18 5.77 -8.08
CA LEU A 160 -1.80 4.61 -7.46
C LEU A 160 -1.86 4.82 -5.94
N VAL A 161 -3.03 4.66 -5.35
CA VAL A 161 -3.21 4.62 -3.90
C VAL A 161 -3.58 3.20 -3.50
N VAL A 162 -2.79 2.58 -2.65
CA VAL A 162 -3.01 1.21 -2.16
C VAL A 162 -3.14 1.22 -0.64
N ILE A 163 -4.09 0.45 -0.14
CA ILE A 163 -4.27 0.24 1.29
C ILE A 163 -4.07 -1.24 1.58
N ASP A 164 -3.16 -1.55 2.51
CA ASP A 164 -3.01 -2.92 3.00
C ASP A 164 -4.14 -3.28 3.99
N ASP A 165 -4.27 -4.54 4.35
CA ASP A 165 -5.32 -5.03 5.24
C ASP A 165 -6.70 -4.43 4.95
N ALA A 166 -7.02 -4.26 3.68
CA ALA A 166 -8.27 -3.68 3.17
C ALA A 166 -9.05 -4.70 2.31
N PRO A 167 -9.38 -5.88 2.87
CA PRO A 167 -9.96 -6.96 2.09
C PRO A 167 -11.30 -6.58 1.50
N ALA A 168 -11.52 -6.97 0.23
CA ALA A 168 -12.84 -6.96 -0.37
C ALA A 168 -13.76 -7.95 0.38
N ASN A 169 -15.07 -7.73 0.32
CA ASN A 169 -16.02 -8.77 0.71
C ASN A 169 -15.81 -10.01 -0.16
N ILE A 170 -15.11 -10.98 0.39
CA ILE A 170 -14.98 -12.29 -0.21
C ILE A 170 -16.31 -13.00 0.03
N PRO A 171 -17.01 -13.50 -1.02
CA PRO A 171 -18.25 -14.22 -0.84
C PRO A 171 -18.06 -15.36 0.18
N SER A 172 -19.04 -15.56 1.07
CA SER A 172 -19.01 -16.53 2.16
C SER A 172 -18.73 -17.98 1.74
N ASN A 173 -18.75 -18.26 0.44
CA ASN A 173 -18.56 -19.60 -0.16
C ASN A 173 -17.12 -19.86 -0.64
N SER A 174 -16.18 -18.90 -0.50
CA SER A 174 -14.80 -19.18 -0.91
C SER A 174 -14.14 -20.13 0.10
N SER A 175 -13.44 -21.14 -0.41
CA SER A 175 -12.67 -22.10 0.40
C SER A 175 -11.61 -21.41 1.28
N ILE A 176 -11.19 -20.22 0.89
CA ILE A 176 -10.22 -19.35 1.56
C ILE A 176 -10.74 -18.86 2.93
N LEU A 177 -12.06 -18.60 3.06
CA LEU A 177 -12.67 -18.18 4.33
C LEU A 177 -12.87 -19.29 5.33
N LYS A 178 -12.82 -20.56 4.89
CA LYS A 178 -13.04 -21.70 5.79
C LYS A 178 -11.84 -21.98 6.70
N THR A 179 -10.64 -21.53 6.35
CA THR A 179 -9.40 -21.82 7.07
C THR A 179 -9.01 -20.77 8.10
N ASN A 180 -9.54 -19.53 8.03
CA ASN A 180 -9.18 -18.47 8.97
C ASN A 180 -10.41 -17.87 9.66
N LYS A 181 -10.54 -18.12 10.97
CA LYS A 181 -11.57 -17.52 11.86
C LYS A 181 -11.54 -15.98 11.89
N ILE A 182 -10.46 -15.36 11.40
CA ILE A 182 -10.19 -13.93 11.44
C ILE A 182 -11.13 -13.14 10.51
N PHE A 183 -11.58 -13.72 9.40
CA PHE A 183 -12.40 -13.03 8.39
C PHE A 183 -13.92 -13.09 8.63
N ARG A 184 -14.38 -13.61 9.78
CA ARG A 184 -15.81 -13.58 10.14
C ARG A 184 -16.25 -12.25 10.76
N CYS A 185 -15.84 -11.12 10.23
CA CYS A 185 -16.45 -9.85 10.64
C CYS A 185 -17.81 -9.70 9.93
N LYS A 186 -18.88 -10.08 10.62
CA LYS A 186 -20.24 -9.67 10.27
C LYS A 186 -20.44 -8.21 10.68
N CYS A 187 -19.84 -7.27 9.98
CA CYS A 187 -20.25 -5.88 10.07
C CYS A 187 -21.66 -5.75 9.50
N LYS A 188 -22.67 -5.80 10.35
CA LYS A 188 -24.03 -5.38 10.03
C LYS A 188 -24.09 -3.84 10.02
N ILE A 189 -23.47 -3.21 9.03
CA ILE A 189 -23.76 -1.82 8.72
C ILE A 189 -24.82 -1.83 7.62
N LYS A 190 -26.08 -1.58 8.03
CA LYS A 190 -27.20 -1.38 7.11
C LYS A 190 -26.93 -0.10 6.31
N ASN A 191 -26.93 -0.21 4.96
CA ASN A 191 -26.87 0.88 3.99
C ASN A 191 -25.49 1.44 3.62
N ILE A 192 -24.44 0.63 3.51
CA ILE A 192 -23.23 1.02 2.80
C ILE A 192 -23.29 0.49 1.37
N SER A 193 -22.87 1.33 0.41
CA SER A 193 -22.85 1.05 -1.03
C SER A 193 -22.31 -0.33 -1.38
N LYS A 194 -22.67 -0.88 -2.54
CA LYS A 194 -22.39 -2.26 -2.99
C LYS A 194 -20.93 -2.69 -3.06
N SER A 195 -19.97 -1.81 -2.79
CA SER A 195 -18.53 -2.11 -2.73
C SER A 195 -18.09 -2.07 -1.26
N THR A 196 -17.95 -3.22 -0.64
CA THR A 196 -17.53 -3.32 0.76
C THR A 196 -16.06 -3.65 0.83
N VAL A 197 -15.24 -2.61 0.86
CA VAL A 197 -13.85 -2.71 1.31
C VAL A 197 -13.84 -2.60 2.82
N GLY A 198 -13.19 -3.57 3.49
CA GLY A 198 -13.12 -3.63 4.95
C GLY A 198 -11.80 -3.08 5.51
N GLY A 199 -11.54 -3.40 6.77
CA GLY A 199 -10.26 -3.13 7.43
C GLY A 199 -9.82 -1.66 7.37
N LYS A 200 -8.54 -1.46 7.08
CA LYS A 200 -7.90 -0.14 6.94
C LYS A 200 -8.52 0.71 5.83
N GLY A 201 -9.06 0.08 4.77
CA GLY A 201 -9.62 0.75 3.61
C GLY A 201 -11.05 1.26 3.77
N LEU A 202 -11.75 0.97 4.86
CA LEU A 202 -13.18 1.23 5.02
C LEU A 202 -13.57 2.69 4.74
N LEU A 203 -12.96 3.65 5.40
CA LEU A 203 -13.30 5.08 5.23
C LEU A 203 -12.71 5.67 3.95
N ILE A 204 -11.58 5.16 3.48
CA ILE A 204 -11.02 5.56 2.19
C ILE A 204 -11.92 5.13 1.04
N ASN A 205 -12.51 3.93 1.11
CA ASN A 205 -13.46 3.48 0.11
C ASN A 205 -14.70 4.37 0.04
N GLU A 206 -15.26 4.77 1.18
CA GLU A 206 -16.39 5.70 1.21
C GLU A 206 -16.03 7.05 0.57
N TYR A 207 -14.85 7.58 0.91
CA TYR A 207 -14.35 8.81 0.32
C TYR A 207 -14.11 8.66 -1.19
N ALA A 208 -13.46 7.59 -1.63
CA ALA A 208 -13.17 7.30 -3.04
C ALA A 208 -14.44 7.23 -3.89
N VAL A 209 -15.49 6.57 -3.38
CA VAL A 209 -16.80 6.48 -4.04
C VAL A 209 -17.43 7.87 -4.18
N GLN A 210 -17.37 8.70 -3.13
CA GLN A 210 -17.97 10.04 -3.15
C GLN A 210 -17.32 10.98 -4.16
N ILE A 211 -15.99 10.89 -4.34
CA ILE A 211 -15.25 11.74 -5.29
C ILE A 211 -15.13 11.14 -6.69
N GLY A 212 -15.62 9.92 -6.90
CA GLY A 212 -15.53 9.21 -8.18
C GLY A 212 -14.13 8.66 -8.51
N ALA A 213 -13.28 8.39 -7.51
CA ALA A 213 -12.00 7.73 -7.72
C ALA A 213 -12.21 6.34 -8.32
N LYS A 214 -11.31 5.93 -9.21
CA LYS A 214 -11.43 4.68 -9.95
C LYS A 214 -10.82 3.51 -9.19
N LEU A 215 -11.65 2.53 -8.82
CA LEU A 215 -11.18 1.26 -8.26
C LEU A 215 -10.47 0.44 -9.34
N LEU A 216 -9.22 0.06 -9.09
CA LEU A 216 -8.39 -0.73 -10.00
C LEU A 216 -8.38 -2.22 -9.64
N PHE A 217 -8.25 -2.52 -8.36
CA PHE A 217 -8.33 -3.88 -7.83
C PHE A 217 -8.77 -3.87 -6.37
N SER A 218 -9.38 -4.97 -5.95
CA SER A 218 -9.77 -5.19 -4.56
C SER A 218 -9.65 -6.67 -4.25
N HIS A 219 -8.62 -7.01 -3.46
CA HIS A 219 -8.30 -8.35 -2.98
C HIS A 219 -8.09 -8.30 -1.46
N TYR A 220 -6.94 -8.73 -0.95
CA TYR A 220 -6.53 -8.47 0.43
C TYR A 220 -6.09 -7.02 0.62
N GLN A 221 -5.42 -6.48 -0.39
CA GLN A 221 -5.12 -5.06 -0.54
C GLN A 221 -6.09 -4.47 -1.58
N THR A 222 -6.40 -3.19 -1.42
CA THR A 222 -7.28 -2.50 -2.38
C THR A 222 -6.56 -1.29 -2.95
N GLY A 223 -6.67 -1.09 -4.27
CA GLY A 223 -6.00 -0.03 -5.01
C GLY A 223 -6.93 0.80 -5.87
N TRP A 224 -6.71 2.11 -5.84
CA TRP A 224 -7.45 3.12 -6.63
C TRP A 224 -6.49 4.09 -7.31
N ASN A 225 -7.00 4.81 -8.32
CA ASN A 225 -6.41 6.04 -8.85
C ASN A 225 -7.47 7.14 -9.03
N GLU A 226 -7.09 8.25 -9.65
CA GLU A 226 -8.01 9.37 -9.95
C GLU A 226 -8.62 10.04 -8.70
N PHE A 227 -7.83 10.20 -7.62
CA PHE A 227 -8.25 10.94 -6.42
C PHE A 227 -8.31 12.46 -6.63
N ASN A 228 -7.64 12.99 -7.67
CA ASN A 228 -7.66 14.38 -8.08
C ASN A 228 -8.25 14.46 -9.50
N ASN A 229 -9.56 14.45 -9.61
CA ASN A 229 -10.28 14.74 -10.85
C ASN A 229 -10.72 16.21 -10.89
#